data_677cd8325f2019084ba8c91a90d9eb86
#
_entry.id   677cd8325f2019084ba8c91a90d9eb86
#
_cell.length_a   1.000
_cell.length_b   1.000
_cell.length_c   1.000
_cell.angle_alpha   90.00
_cell.angle_beta   90.00
_cell.angle_gamma   90.00
#
_symmetry.space_group_name_H-M   'P 1'
#
loop_
_entity.id
_entity.type
_entity.pdbx_description
1 polymer ?
#
loop_
_entity_poly.entity_id
_entity_poly.type
_entity_poly.pdbx_seq_one_letter_code
_entity_poly.pdbx_strand_id
1 'polypeptide(L)'
;MRLRNHTNEASTTRRQLLTVSGTVFMSTVAGCNTILKPVRDITSDVALDEVNVFNMADRQINGSIEVVDPAGDTALERTFDLEHEQDQNSGDVFGATGNYSVSVELMNTEIEGSSQASKTVSIDDTDEERVGVVFNTNVEYEPIVIRVGTTPKDFLEIAN
;
A
#
# COMPACT_ATOMS: atom_id res chain seq x y z
N MET A 1 -37.75 66.26 -13.19
CA MET A 1 -39.22 66.12 -13.00
C MET A 1 -39.45 64.83 -12.21
N ARG A 2 -39.92 65.02 -10.96
CA ARG A 2 -40.68 64.13 -10.06
C ARG A 2 -40.17 62.72 -9.86
N LEU A 3 -39.61 62.41 -8.65
CA LEU A 3 -40.21 62.15 -7.35
C LEU A 3 -41.23 60.99 -7.29
N ARG A 4 -40.90 59.97 -6.52
CA ARG A 4 -41.59 59.48 -5.31
C ARG A 4 -41.03 58.10 -4.98
N ASN A 5 -40.31 57.87 -3.90
CA ASN A 5 -40.77 57.63 -2.53
C ASN A 5 -41.96 56.67 -2.40
N HIS A 6 -41.74 55.57 -1.73
CA HIS A 6 -42.51 54.99 -0.63
C HIS A 6 -41.69 53.85 -0.02
N THR A 7 -41.11 54.05 1.09
CA THR A 7 -41.42 53.72 2.49
C THR A 7 -42.55 52.71 2.69
N ASN A 8 -42.28 51.67 3.39
CA ASN A 8 -42.94 51.20 4.63
C ASN A 8 -42.55 49.75 4.80
N GLU A 9 -42.23 49.34 5.86
CA GLU A 9 -42.42 49.42 7.30
C GLU A 9 -42.24 48.01 7.87
N ALA A 10 -41.61 48.02 8.96
CA ALA A 10 -41.42 47.01 9.95
C ALA A 10 -42.65 46.15 10.28
N SER A 11 -42.39 44.90 10.55
CA SER A 11 -43.17 44.09 11.46
C SER A 11 -42.29 43.04 12.11
N THR A 12 -41.72 43.35 13.19
CA THR A 12 -42.01 42.93 14.56
C THR A 12 -42.18 41.43 14.77
N THR A 13 -41.20 40.89 15.47
CA THR A 13 -41.27 39.99 16.61
C THR A 13 -41.94 38.63 16.42
N ARG A 14 -41.14 37.60 16.49
CA ARG A 14 -41.38 36.50 17.45
C ARG A 14 -40.08 35.80 17.78
N ARG A 15 -39.67 36.02 19.01
CA ARG A 15 -38.67 35.17 19.67
C ARG A 15 -39.21 33.74 19.72
N GLN A 16 -38.63 32.85 19.01
CA GLN A 16 -38.69 31.44 19.35
C GLN A 16 -37.29 30.99 19.76
N LEU A 17 -37.17 30.84 21.04
CA LEU A 17 -36.11 30.06 21.66
C LEU A 17 -36.29 28.61 21.20
N LEU A 18 -35.55 28.19 20.25
CA LEU A 18 -35.34 26.78 19.98
C LEU A 18 -34.00 26.40 20.61
N THR A 19 -34.11 25.76 21.75
CA THR A 19 -33.08 24.95 22.36
C THR A 19 -32.59 23.93 21.32
N VAL A 20 -31.48 24.22 20.68
CA VAL A 20 -30.79 23.24 19.87
C VAL A 20 -30.02 22.34 20.83
N SER A 21 -30.63 21.21 21.13
CA SER A 21 -29.95 20.08 21.75
C SER A 21 -28.74 19.72 20.88
N GLY A 22 -27.54 19.95 21.42
CA GLY A 22 -26.30 19.58 20.78
C GLY A 22 -26.22 18.08 20.62
N THR A 23 -26.52 17.61 19.42
CA THR A 23 -26.07 16.29 18.98
C THR A 23 -24.60 16.41 18.64
N VAL A 24 -23.78 16.02 19.60
CA VAL A 24 -22.35 15.74 19.35
C VAL A 24 -22.30 14.57 18.37
N PHE A 25 -22.10 14.87 17.09
CA PHE A 25 -21.67 13.88 16.16
C PHE A 25 -20.25 13.49 16.54
N MET A 26 -20.13 12.45 17.34
CA MET A 26 -18.88 11.70 17.40
C MET A 26 -18.65 11.12 16.00
N SER A 27 -17.84 11.81 15.22
CA SER A 27 -17.21 11.24 14.04
C SER A 27 -16.34 10.11 14.56
N THR A 28 -16.88 8.91 14.58
CA THR A 28 -16.05 7.71 14.64
C THR A 28 -15.24 7.71 13.37
N VAL A 29 -14.00 8.20 13.45
CA VAL A 29 -12.97 7.85 12.49
C VAL A 29 -12.89 6.34 12.62
N ALA A 30 -13.54 5.64 11.68
CA ALA A 30 -13.24 4.24 11.43
C ALA A 30 -11.80 4.21 10.93
N GLY A 31 -10.86 4.27 11.87
CA GLY A 31 -9.51 3.86 11.61
C GLY A 31 -9.63 2.41 11.15
N CYS A 32 -9.20 2.12 9.94
CA CYS A 32 -8.90 0.78 9.54
C CYS A 32 -7.80 0.29 10.48
N ASN A 33 -8.22 -0.24 11.63
CA ASN A 33 -7.35 -1.12 12.41
C ASN A 33 -7.19 -2.36 11.56
N THR A 34 -6.19 -2.35 10.71
CA THR A 34 -5.63 -3.60 10.19
C THR A 34 -5.12 -4.32 11.42
N ILE A 35 -5.89 -5.29 11.90
CA ILE A 35 -5.50 -6.14 13.02
C ILE A 35 -4.30 -6.92 12.51
N LEU A 36 -3.12 -6.55 13.00
CA LEU A 36 -1.87 -7.27 12.76
C LEU A 36 -2.07 -8.71 13.23
N LYS A 37 -2.24 -9.62 12.30
CA LYS A 37 -2.23 -11.05 12.59
C LYS A 37 -0.78 -11.50 12.68
N PRO A 38 -0.40 -12.35 13.63
CA PRO A 38 0.95 -12.89 13.67
C PRO A 38 1.28 -13.63 12.37
N VAL A 39 2.51 -13.52 11.91
CA VAL A 39 3.03 -14.06 10.63
C VAL A 39 2.60 -15.52 10.36
N ARG A 40 2.37 -16.31 11.41
CA ARG A 40 1.94 -17.70 11.27
C ARG A 40 0.55 -17.89 10.65
N ASP A 41 -0.29 -16.84 10.68
CA ASP A 41 -1.64 -16.85 10.09
C ASP A 41 -1.71 -16.09 8.74
N ILE A 42 -0.65 -15.37 8.34
CA ILE A 42 -0.64 -14.57 7.11
C ILE A 42 -0.75 -15.45 5.86
N THR A 43 -0.24 -16.68 5.90
CA THR A 43 -0.16 -17.55 4.73
C THR A 43 -1.50 -17.98 4.13
N SER A 44 -2.60 -17.83 4.87
CA SER A 44 -3.92 -18.28 4.41
C SER A 44 -4.87 -17.18 3.95
N ASP A 45 -4.63 -15.92 4.34
CA ASP A 45 -5.56 -14.82 4.11
C ASP A 45 -4.96 -13.62 3.34
N VAL A 46 -3.69 -13.70 2.92
CA VAL A 46 -3.06 -12.65 2.10
C VAL A 46 -3.55 -12.78 0.67
N ALA A 47 -4.29 -11.77 0.20
CA ALA A 47 -4.59 -11.65 -1.22
C ALA A 47 -3.30 -11.24 -1.94
N LEU A 48 -2.86 -12.02 -2.92
CA LEU A 48 -1.74 -11.67 -3.77
C LEU A 48 -2.25 -10.96 -5.02
N ASP A 49 -1.59 -9.86 -5.34
CA ASP A 49 -1.62 -9.25 -6.66
C ASP A 49 -0.39 -9.68 -7.48
N GLU A 50 -0.21 -9.13 -8.66
CA GLU A 50 0.90 -9.50 -9.55
C GLU A 50 2.26 -9.18 -8.94
N VAL A 51 2.38 -8.05 -8.23
CA VAL A 51 3.60 -7.66 -7.50
C VAL A 51 3.27 -7.37 -6.04
N ASN A 52 4.00 -8.03 -5.15
CA ASN A 52 3.76 -7.98 -3.70
C ASN A 52 5.05 -7.63 -2.98
N VAL A 53 4.98 -6.68 -2.04
CA VAL A 53 6.10 -6.24 -1.20
C VAL A 53 5.78 -6.59 0.24
N PHE A 54 6.62 -7.40 0.91
CA PHE A 54 6.42 -7.86 2.27
C PHE A 54 7.53 -7.35 3.18
N ASN A 55 7.16 -6.67 4.26
CA ASN A 55 8.11 -6.30 5.30
C ASN A 55 8.10 -7.33 6.44
N MET A 56 9.06 -8.24 6.43
CA MET A 56 9.30 -9.21 7.49
C MET A 56 10.47 -8.79 8.40
N ALA A 57 11.05 -7.60 8.17
CA ALA A 57 12.05 -7.02 9.05
C ALA A 57 11.41 -6.52 10.36
N ASP A 58 12.18 -6.46 11.44
CA ASP A 58 11.74 -6.05 12.78
C ASP A 58 11.53 -4.53 12.94
N ARG A 59 11.41 -3.80 11.84
CA ARG A 59 11.31 -2.34 11.78
C ARG A 59 10.47 -1.87 10.62
N GLN A 60 10.04 -0.61 10.67
CA GLN A 60 9.44 0.08 9.54
C GLN A 60 10.48 0.27 8.43
N ILE A 61 10.06 0.05 7.19
CA ILE A 61 10.84 0.27 6.00
C ILE A 61 10.09 1.17 5.02
N ASN A 62 10.81 2.03 4.34
CA ASN A 62 10.30 2.82 3.23
C ASN A 62 11.24 2.74 2.04
N GLY A 63 10.69 2.86 0.85
CA GLY A 63 11.47 2.72 -0.36
C GLY A 63 10.65 2.86 -1.62
N SER A 64 11.25 2.43 -2.73
CA SER A 64 10.60 2.36 -4.03
C SER A 64 10.84 1.01 -4.68
N ILE A 65 9.88 0.62 -5.51
CA ILE A 65 9.97 -0.53 -6.41
C ILE A 65 9.74 -0.05 -7.84
N GLU A 66 10.55 -0.56 -8.76
CA GLU A 66 10.39 -0.40 -10.19
C GLU A 66 10.35 -1.77 -10.85
N VAL A 67 9.41 -1.95 -11.78
CA VAL A 67 9.34 -3.14 -12.63
C VAL A 67 9.37 -2.68 -14.08
N VAL A 68 10.32 -3.22 -14.84
CA VAL A 68 10.47 -2.96 -16.26
C VAL A 68 10.05 -4.21 -17.01
N ASP A 69 9.21 -4.05 -18.01
CA ASP A 69 8.65 -5.14 -18.82
C ASP A 69 9.65 -5.70 -19.86
N PRO A 70 9.29 -6.80 -20.55
CA PRO A 70 10.15 -7.37 -21.60
C PRO A 70 10.42 -6.46 -22.79
N ALA A 71 9.61 -5.42 -23.02
CA ALA A 71 9.82 -4.42 -24.08
C ALA A 71 10.78 -3.31 -23.65
N GLY A 72 11.07 -3.19 -22.35
CA GLY A 72 11.92 -2.16 -21.76
C GLY A 72 11.15 -0.95 -21.26
N ASP A 73 9.82 -1.05 -21.17
CA ASP A 73 8.97 0.01 -20.64
C ASP A 73 8.74 -0.20 -19.14
N THR A 74 8.57 0.89 -18.39
CA THR A 74 8.25 0.81 -16.96
C THR A 74 6.80 0.37 -16.78
N ALA A 75 6.62 -0.86 -16.28
CA ALA A 75 5.32 -1.45 -15.98
C ALA A 75 4.79 -1.03 -14.60
N LEU A 76 5.68 -0.82 -13.63
CA LEU A 76 5.35 -0.36 -12.30
C LEU A 76 6.46 0.55 -11.77
N GLU A 77 6.09 1.69 -11.22
CA GLU A 77 6.93 2.53 -10.36
C GLU A 77 6.10 2.97 -9.16
N ARG A 78 6.51 2.59 -7.96
CA ARG A 78 5.75 2.86 -6.73
C ARG A 78 6.65 3.01 -5.51
N THR A 79 6.28 3.91 -4.62
CA THR A 79 6.86 4.00 -3.27
C THR A 79 6.05 3.16 -2.29
N PHE A 80 6.72 2.67 -1.25
CA PHE A 80 6.12 1.96 -0.14
C PHE A 80 6.62 2.51 1.21
N ASP A 81 5.78 2.36 2.22
CA ASP A 81 6.07 2.67 3.61
C ASP A 81 5.35 1.62 4.46
N LEU A 82 6.09 0.63 4.95
CA LEU A 82 5.57 -0.57 5.56
C LEU A 82 6.11 -0.74 6.98
N GLU A 83 5.22 -0.87 7.93
CA GLU A 83 5.57 -1.32 9.27
C GLU A 83 5.93 -2.81 9.28
N HIS A 84 6.47 -3.29 10.39
CA HIS A 84 6.74 -4.72 10.57
C HIS A 84 5.48 -5.57 10.32
N GLU A 85 5.62 -6.66 9.56
CA GLU A 85 4.55 -7.57 9.17
C GLU A 85 3.45 -6.93 8.28
N GLN A 86 3.76 -5.84 7.59
CA GLN A 86 2.87 -5.27 6.58
C GLN A 86 3.28 -5.66 5.17
N ASP A 87 2.29 -5.63 4.28
CA ASP A 87 2.46 -5.84 2.85
C ASP A 87 1.80 -4.74 2.02
N GLN A 88 2.27 -4.59 0.79
CA GLN A 88 1.68 -3.75 -0.24
C GLN A 88 1.63 -4.49 -1.57
N ASN A 89 0.49 -4.47 -2.22
CA ASN A 89 0.21 -5.21 -3.43
C ASN A 89 -0.02 -4.27 -4.61
N SER A 90 0.29 -4.73 -5.83
CA SER A 90 0.09 -4.00 -7.09
C SER A 90 -0.33 -4.98 -8.18
N GLY A 91 -1.49 -4.75 -8.77
CA GLY A 91 -2.02 -5.47 -9.93
C GLY A 91 -1.84 -4.67 -11.23
N ASP A 92 -2.26 -5.26 -12.34
CA ASP A 92 -2.17 -4.70 -13.69
C ASP A 92 -0.71 -4.36 -14.12
N VAL A 93 0.26 -5.20 -13.75
CA VAL A 93 1.70 -5.02 -14.03
C VAL A 93 2.15 -5.90 -15.18
N PHE A 94 1.69 -7.17 -15.23
CA PHE A 94 2.15 -8.15 -16.22
C PHE A 94 1.24 -8.18 -17.44
N GLY A 95 1.54 -7.35 -18.44
CA GLY A 95 0.80 -7.30 -19.70
C GLY A 95 1.14 -8.43 -20.69
N ALA A 96 2.25 -9.16 -20.50
CA ALA A 96 2.74 -10.22 -21.35
C ALA A 96 3.66 -11.18 -20.59
N THR A 97 3.84 -12.37 -21.10
CA THR A 97 4.87 -13.30 -20.62
C THR A 97 6.26 -12.84 -21.04
N GLY A 98 7.27 -13.14 -20.24
CA GLY A 98 8.67 -12.79 -20.56
C GLY A 98 9.50 -12.42 -19.35
N ASN A 99 10.64 -11.79 -19.61
CA ASN A 99 11.60 -11.41 -18.59
C ASN A 99 11.32 -9.98 -18.11
N TYR A 100 10.99 -9.83 -16.83
CA TYR A 100 10.81 -8.57 -16.15
C TYR A 100 12.04 -8.24 -15.28
N SER A 101 12.47 -6.99 -15.30
CA SER A 101 13.49 -6.50 -14.37
C SER A 101 12.83 -5.85 -13.17
N VAL A 102 13.05 -6.39 -11.98
CA VAL A 102 12.53 -5.87 -10.73
C VAL A 102 13.64 -5.23 -9.94
N SER A 103 13.50 -3.97 -9.58
CA SER A 103 14.47 -3.21 -8.79
C SER A 103 13.79 -2.62 -7.57
N VAL A 104 14.48 -2.67 -6.44
CA VAL A 104 14.00 -2.12 -5.16
C VAL A 104 15.10 -1.29 -4.53
N GLU A 105 14.74 -0.13 -4.00
CA GLU A 105 15.64 0.75 -3.27
C GLU A 105 14.99 1.20 -1.96
N LEU A 106 15.70 1.02 -0.85
CA LEU A 106 15.30 1.49 0.47
C LEU A 106 15.74 2.94 0.69
N MET A 107 14.85 3.77 1.23
CA MET A 107 15.13 5.17 1.55
C MET A 107 15.48 5.30 3.03
N ASN A 108 16.67 5.87 3.31
CA ASN A 108 17.13 6.19 4.67
C ASN A 108 17.22 4.98 5.64
N THR A 109 17.24 3.75 5.13
CA THR A 109 17.41 2.56 5.93
C THR A 109 18.19 1.49 5.16
N GLU A 110 18.74 0.53 5.86
CA GLU A 110 19.41 -0.65 5.33
C GLU A 110 18.97 -1.88 6.12
N ILE A 111 18.87 -3.01 5.46
CA ILE A 111 18.65 -4.31 6.11
C ILE A 111 19.90 -5.13 5.93
N GLU A 112 20.56 -5.47 7.06
CA GLU A 112 21.83 -6.22 7.08
C GLU A 112 22.89 -5.64 6.11
N GLY A 113 22.93 -4.29 6.00
CA GLY A 113 23.87 -3.56 5.11
C GLY A 113 23.44 -3.48 3.64
N SER A 114 22.22 -3.93 3.32
CA SER A 114 21.66 -3.83 1.97
C SER A 114 20.57 -2.77 1.91
N SER A 115 20.71 -1.81 0.99
CA SER A 115 19.70 -0.78 0.70
C SER A 115 19.04 -0.94 -0.65
N GLN A 116 19.49 -1.88 -1.49
CA GLN A 116 18.95 -2.11 -2.83
C GLN A 116 19.07 -3.55 -3.25
N ALA A 117 18.17 -3.99 -4.12
CA ALA A 117 18.26 -5.25 -4.83
C ALA A 117 17.66 -5.11 -6.24
N SER A 118 18.19 -5.88 -7.18
CA SER A 118 17.63 -5.97 -8.52
C SER A 118 17.75 -7.40 -9.03
N LYS A 119 16.70 -7.87 -9.70
CA LYS A 119 16.65 -9.22 -10.27
C LYS A 119 15.80 -9.26 -11.52
N THR A 120 16.27 -9.98 -12.53
CA THR A 120 15.45 -10.38 -13.66
C THR A 120 14.69 -11.66 -13.31
N VAL A 121 13.37 -11.63 -13.48
CA VAL A 121 12.46 -12.75 -13.25
C VAL A 121 11.75 -13.10 -14.54
N SER A 122 11.49 -14.39 -14.77
CA SER A 122 10.64 -14.85 -15.89
C SER A 122 9.22 -15.01 -15.42
N ILE A 123 8.28 -14.46 -16.15
CA ILE A 123 6.84 -14.64 -15.98
C ILE A 123 6.36 -15.45 -17.19
N ASP A 124 6.01 -16.69 -16.95
CA ASP A 124 5.56 -17.64 -17.97
C ASP A 124 4.03 -17.72 -18.01
N ASP A 125 3.37 -17.37 -16.90
CA ASP A 125 1.92 -17.29 -16.76
C ASP A 125 1.50 -16.04 -16.00
N THR A 126 0.92 -15.05 -16.71
CA THR A 126 0.52 -13.77 -16.12
C THR A 126 -0.71 -13.88 -15.20
N ASP A 127 -1.51 -14.95 -15.35
CA ASP A 127 -2.71 -15.15 -14.53
C ASP A 127 -2.38 -15.82 -13.18
N GLU A 128 -1.34 -16.66 -13.13
CA GLU A 128 -1.00 -17.46 -11.96
C GLU A 128 0.27 -16.97 -11.24
N GLU A 129 1.28 -16.54 -11.98
CA GLU A 129 2.56 -16.15 -11.40
C GLU A 129 2.55 -14.74 -10.82
N ARG A 130 3.21 -14.60 -9.70
CA ARG A 130 3.32 -13.36 -8.93
C ARG A 130 4.79 -13.11 -8.58
N VAL A 131 5.16 -11.85 -8.47
CA VAL A 131 6.46 -11.45 -7.93
C VAL A 131 6.29 -11.05 -6.47
N GLY A 132 7.14 -11.61 -5.62
CA GLY A 132 7.27 -11.22 -4.22
C GLY A 132 8.63 -10.59 -3.95
N VAL A 133 8.62 -9.44 -3.31
CA VAL A 133 9.79 -8.82 -2.70
C VAL A 133 9.65 -8.95 -1.19
N VAL A 134 10.59 -9.62 -0.55
CA VAL A 134 10.57 -9.88 0.88
C VAL A 134 11.78 -9.23 1.53
N PHE A 135 11.52 -8.35 2.48
CA PHE A 135 12.54 -7.77 3.34
C PHE A 135 12.59 -8.57 4.64
N ASN A 136 13.75 -9.11 4.97
CA ASN A 136 13.89 -9.92 6.17
C ASN A 136 15.25 -9.71 6.85
N THR A 137 15.31 -10.03 8.14
CA THR A 137 16.53 -9.96 8.96
C THR A 137 17.12 -11.33 9.28
N ASN A 138 16.62 -12.38 8.63
CA ASN A 138 17.17 -13.71 8.83
C ASN A 138 18.50 -13.85 8.08
N VAL A 139 19.59 -13.99 8.84
CA VAL A 139 20.98 -14.04 8.35
C VAL A 139 21.29 -15.25 7.45
N GLU A 140 20.42 -16.25 7.38
CA GLU A 140 20.58 -17.39 6.46
C GLU A 140 20.17 -17.06 5.02
N TYR A 141 19.46 -15.93 4.80
CA TYR A 141 18.94 -15.51 3.51
C TYR A 141 19.44 -14.12 3.14
N GLU A 142 19.28 -13.78 1.86
CA GLU A 142 19.52 -12.41 1.41
C GLU A 142 18.55 -11.46 2.12
N PRO A 143 19.02 -10.28 2.56
CA PRO A 143 18.17 -9.29 3.27
C PRO A 143 16.97 -8.81 2.44
N ILE A 144 17.13 -8.75 1.12
CA ILE A 144 16.09 -8.39 0.16
C ILE A 144 15.98 -9.51 -0.86
N VAL A 145 14.90 -10.28 -0.80
CA VAL A 145 14.67 -11.42 -1.69
C VAL A 145 13.62 -11.07 -2.72
N ILE A 146 13.94 -11.25 -4.00
CA ILE A 146 13.02 -11.09 -5.13
C ILE A 146 12.82 -12.47 -5.77
N ARG A 147 11.58 -12.93 -5.86
CA ARG A 147 11.23 -14.24 -6.42
C ARG A 147 9.86 -14.28 -7.10
N VAL A 148 9.67 -15.28 -7.97
CA VAL A 148 8.38 -15.65 -8.52
C VAL A 148 7.76 -16.75 -7.69
N GLY A 149 6.45 -16.73 -7.52
CA GLY A 149 5.65 -17.75 -6.85
C GLY A 149 4.17 -17.60 -7.21
N THR A 150 3.36 -18.52 -6.75
CA THR A 150 1.89 -18.54 -7.01
C THR A 150 1.08 -18.42 -5.74
N THR A 151 1.71 -18.63 -4.59
CA THR A 151 1.06 -18.61 -3.28
C THR A 151 1.84 -17.76 -2.28
N PRO A 152 1.19 -17.20 -1.23
CA PRO A 152 1.89 -16.47 -0.18
C PRO A 152 3.01 -17.30 0.48
N LYS A 153 2.84 -18.59 0.54
CA LYS A 153 3.81 -19.52 1.13
C LYS A 153 5.14 -19.50 0.38
N ASP A 154 5.11 -19.39 -0.96
CA ASP A 154 6.31 -19.34 -1.80
C ASP A 154 7.21 -18.16 -1.46
N PHE A 155 6.63 -17.08 -0.92
CA PHE A 155 7.35 -15.88 -0.53
C PHE A 155 7.78 -15.89 0.93
N LEU A 156 6.93 -16.38 1.84
CA LEU A 156 7.07 -16.19 3.28
C LEU A 156 7.81 -17.32 4.00
N GLU A 157 7.96 -18.51 3.39
CA GLU A 157 8.71 -19.63 4.01
C GLU A 157 10.20 -19.31 4.26
N ILE A 158 10.77 -18.32 3.59
CA ILE A 158 12.15 -17.89 3.79
C ILE A 158 12.34 -16.96 4.99
N ALA A 159 11.26 -16.43 5.54
CA ALA A 159 11.30 -15.48 6.65
C ALA A 159 11.19 -16.16 8.04
N ASN A 160 11.10 -17.50 8.10
CA ASN A 160 10.95 -18.29 9.33
C ASN A 160 12.20 -19.06 9.69
#